data_2707041d72b7610129f8c9d5fc053bb0
#
_entry.id   2707041d72b7610129f8c9d5fc053bb0
#
_cell.length_a   1.000
_cell.length_b   1.000
_cell.length_c   1.000
_cell.angle_alpha   90.00
_cell.angle_beta   90.00
_cell.angle_gamma   90.00
#
_symmetry.space_group_name_H-M   'P 1'
#
loop_
_entity.id
_entity.type
_entity.pdbx_description
1 polymer ?
#
loop_
_entity_poly.entity_id
_entity_poly.type
_entity_poly.pdbx_seq_one_letter_code
_entity_poly.pdbx_strand_id
1 'polypeptide(L)'
;SQALMVDLVGEAVSELPSYGLLAGVINGCDVIVSQTGFSGEKGYEIYLYDATLHAEKMWNAVLEAGKAHQLMVVAPAHHRRIAAGILSWGQDIDVETLPFQTNLAYQVPRAKEAHYIGKQALEAAREAIEAGNPPFSMVMVGLKLGGQPITDYAPDFWLISKTSAGEPVGYVTSPWWSPELETNIAMGWVPVQYKEPGAELWVHLPAEYADIPGSPVAAVVVDTPFRESVNPNQREILKKKGLAAAV
;
A
#
# COMPACT_ATOMS: atom_id res chain seq x y z
N SER A 1 -13.05 15.18 0.99
CA SER A 1 -11.92 15.67 1.81
C SER A 1 -11.43 17.07 1.40
N GLN A 2 -11.28 17.39 0.09
CA GLN A 2 -10.73 18.68 -0.36
C GLN A 2 -11.57 19.87 0.13
N ALA A 3 -12.89 19.87 -0.04
CA ALA A 3 -13.75 20.97 0.39
C ALA A 3 -13.62 21.24 1.92
N LEU A 4 -13.57 20.20 2.73
CA LEU A 4 -13.30 20.37 4.17
C LEU A 4 -11.93 21.02 4.44
N MET A 5 -10.91 20.64 3.69
CA MET A 5 -9.58 21.25 3.88
C MET A 5 -9.55 22.71 3.43
N VAL A 6 -10.31 23.10 2.41
CA VAL A 6 -10.49 24.51 2.02
C VAL A 6 -11.11 25.31 3.17
N ASP A 7 -12.14 24.80 3.83
CA ASP A 7 -12.77 25.46 4.98
C ASP A 7 -11.81 25.58 6.17
N LEU A 8 -10.89 24.64 6.34
CA LEU A 8 -9.95 24.62 7.47
C LEU A 8 -8.71 25.49 7.26
N VAL A 9 -8.12 25.47 6.05
CA VAL A 9 -6.81 26.11 5.78
C VAL A 9 -6.81 27.05 4.57
N GLY A 10 -7.95 27.23 3.91
CA GLY A 10 -8.11 28.14 2.76
C GLY A 10 -7.84 27.51 1.40
N GLU A 11 -8.09 28.27 0.35
CA GLU A 11 -8.09 27.81 -1.06
C GLU A 11 -6.75 27.24 -1.54
N ALA A 12 -5.63 27.66 -0.97
CA ALA A 12 -4.30 27.21 -1.38
C ALA A 12 -4.13 25.68 -1.32
N VAL A 13 -4.89 25.00 -0.46
CA VAL A 13 -4.85 23.53 -0.36
C VAL A 13 -5.40 22.83 -1.61
N SER A 14 -6.25 23.50 -2.40
CA SER A 14 -6.83 22.97 -3.63
C SER A 14 -5.79 22.76 -4.72
N GLU A 15 -4.76 23.61 -4.74
CA GLU A 15 -3.67 23.58 -5.70
C GLU A 15 -2.50 22.69 -5.26
N LEU A 16 -2.60 22.08 -4.08
CA LEU A 16 -1.54 21.24 -3.54
C LEU A 16 -1.37 19.97 -4.41
N PRO A 17 -0.19 19.75 -4.98
CA PRO A 17 0.05 18.53 -5.74
C PRO A 17 0.17 17.31 -4.82
N SER A 18 0.03 16.12 -5.37
CA SER A 18 0.36 14.88 -4.64
C SER A 18 1.78 14.96 -4.06
N TYR A 19 1.93 14.61 -2.79
CA TYR A 19 3.15 14.76 -1.98
C TYR A 19 3.58 16.23 -1.74
N GLY A 20 2.71 17.19 -2.03
CA GLY A 20 2.93 18.61 -1.70
C GLY A 20 2.62 18.89 -0.24
N LEU A 21 3.22 19.94 0.29
CA LEU A 21 3.08 20.41 1.67
C LEU A 21 2.62 21.87 1.69
N LEU A 22 1.78 22.21 2.66
CA LEU A 22 1.31 23.55 2.94
C LEU A 22 1.38 23.83 4.45
N ALA A 23 2.10 24.84 4.87
CA ALA A 23 2.02 25.36 6.23
C ALA A 23 0.72 26.17 6.40
N GLY A 24 0.04 25.99 7.52
CA GLY A 24 -1.23 26.63 7.79
C GLY A 24 -1.55 26.75 9.27
N VAL A 25 -2.71 27.30 9.55
CA VAL A 25 -3.23 27.43 10.93
C VAL A 25 -4.67 26.93 10.93
N ILE A 26 -4.99 25.98 11.81
CA ILE A 26 -6.36 25.51 12.05
C ILE A 26 -6.76 25.84 13.47
N ASN A 27 -7.80 26.67 13.61
CA ASN A 27 -8.32 27.08 14.93
C ASN A 27 -7.21 27.59 15.89
N GLY A 28 -6.25 28.39 15.35
CA GLY A 28 -5.12 28.94 16.11
C GLY A 28 -4.06 27.91 16.52
N CYS A 29 -3.99 26.77 15.83
CA CYS A 29 -2.94 25.78 15.99
C CYS A 29 -2.12 25.71 14.70
N ASP A 30 -0.80 25.82 14.79
CA ASP A 30 0.10 25.71 13.65
C ASP A 30 0.14 24.27 13.15
N VAL A 31 0.03 24.10 11.82
CA VAL A 31 0.01 22.80 11.16
C VAL A 31 0.83 22.78 9.88
N ILE A 32 1.25 21.59 9.48
CA ILE A 32 1.58 21.28 8.09
C ILE A 32 0.50 20.36 7.55
N VAL A 33 -0.09 20.73 6.42
CA VAL A 33 -1.00 19.88 5.66
C VAL A 33 -0.26 19.27 4.50
N SER A 34 -0.35 17.95 4.36
CA SER A 34 0.23 17.22 3.24
C SER A 34 -0.86 16.57 2.40
N GLN A 35 -0.74 16.61 1.06
CA GLN A 35 -1.58 15.79 0.19
C GLN A 35 -0.97 14.39 0.05
N THR A 36 -0.99 13.67 1.14
CA THR A 36 -0.56 12.27 1.29
C THR A 36 -1.68 11.45 1.93
N GLY A 37 -1.48 10.15 2.03
CA GLY A 37 -2.43 9.24 2.68
C GLY A 37 -2.09 7.78 2.45
N PHE A 38 -2.78 6.91 3.17
CA PHE A 38 -2.55 5.46 3.19
C PHE A 38 -3.74 4.65 2.65
N SER A 39 -4.55 5.25 1.77
CA SER A 39 -5.73 4.61 1.20
C SER A 39 -5.71 4.46 -0.33
N GLY A 40 -4.76 5.13 -0.99
CA GLY A 40 -4.75 5.27 -2.45
C GLY A 40 -5.77 6.26 -2.99
N GLU A 41 -6.56 6.89 -2.11
CA GLU A 41 -7.52 7.94 -2.45
C GLU A 41 -6.90 9.32 -2.28
N LYS A 42 -7.54 10.35 -2.88
CA LYS A 42 -7.17 11.74 -2.60
C LYS A 42 -7.49 12.09 -1.15
N GLY A 43 -6.46 12.22 -0.34
CA GLY A 43 -6.52 12.51 1.08
C GLY A 43 -5.54 13.59 1.50
N TYR A 44 -5.62 13.94 2.77
CA TYR A 44 -4.70 14.89 3.40
C TYR A 44 -4.32 14.38 4.77
N GLU A 45 -3.09 14.64 5.16
CA GLU A 45 -2.58 14.40 6.51
C GLU A 45 -2.28 15.74 7.15
N ILE A 46 -2.69 15.91 8.40
CA ILE A 46 -2.50 17.13 9.19
C ILE A 46 -1.46 16.83 10.26
N TYR A 47 -0.31 17.44 10.16
CA TYR A 47 0.77 17.37 11.14
C TYR A 47 0.66 18.56 12.07
N LEU A 48 0.28 18.30 13.31
CA LEU A 48 0.03 19.30 14.32
C LEU A 48 1.30 19.60 15.14
N TYR A 49 1.72 20.85 15.19
CA TYR A 49 2.75 21.29 16.13
C TYR A 49 2.20 21.30 17.55
N ASP A 50 3.06 21.00 18.50
CA ASP A 50 2.72 20.93 19.93
C ASP A 50 1.47 20.09 20.22
N ALA A 51 1.38 18.93 19.55
CA ALA A 51 0.20 18.06 19.58
C ALA A 51 -0.24 17.71 21.02
N THR A 52 0.69 17.56 21.95
CA THR A 52 0.40 17.30 23.37
C THR A 52 -0.50 18.37 23.99
N LEU A 53 -0.40 19.61 23.52
CA LEU A 53 -1.18 20.74 24.02
C LEU A 53 -2.45 21.01 23.21
N HIS A 54 -2.46 20.63 21.93
CA HIS A 54 -3.46 21.10 20.99
C HIS A 54 -4.27 20.00 20.30
N ALA A 55 -4.01 18.71 20.56
CA ALA A 55 -4.66 17.60 19.86
C ALA A 55 -6.19 17.63 19.99
N GLU A 56 -6.72 17.82 21.20
CA GLU A 56 -8.17 17.87 21.43
C GLU A 56 -8.81 19.07 20.71
N LYS A 57 -8.18 20.25 20.79
CA LYS A 57 -8.66 21.46 20.12
C LYS A 57 -8.70 21.29 18.60
N MET A 58 -7.66 20.67 18.04
CA MET A 58 -7.56 20.38 16.61
C MET A 58 -8.64 19.37 16.19
N TRP A 59 -8.75 18.25 16.92
CA TRP A 59 -9.73 17.21 16.65
C TRP A 59 -11.16 17.78 16.61
N ASN A 60 -11.52 18.57 17.63
CA ASN A 60 -12.84 19.19 17.71
C ASN A 60 -13.09 20.19 16.56
N ALA A 61 -12.08 20.95 16.17
CA ALA A 61 -12.19 21.87 15.02
C ALA A 61 -12.46 21.13 13.70
N VAL A 62 -11.74 20.02 13.46
CA VAL A 62 -11.94 19.18 12.27
C VAL A 62 -13.32 18.53 12.28
N LEU A 63 -13.77 18.00 13.43
CA LEU A 63 -15.10 17.40 13.54
C LEU A 63 -16.21 18.43 13.31
N GLU A 64 -16.09 19.64 13.87
CA GLU A 64 -17.09 20.68 13.72
C GLU A 64 -17.22 21.13 12.26
N ALA A 65 -16.10 21.49 11.62
CA ALA A 65 -16.08 21.84 10.20
C ALA A 65 -16.56 20.66 9.31
N GLY A 66 -16.23 19.45 9.73
CA GLY A 66 -16.59 18.22 9.01
C GLY A 66 -18.08 17.93 8.93
N LYS A 67 -18.92 18.49 9.83
CA LYS A 67 -20.38 18.28 9.82
C LYS A 67 -21.01 18.69 8.49
N ALA A 68 -20.59 19.82 7.92
CA ALA A 68 -21.08 20.30 6.62
C ALA A 68 -20.67 19.38 5.45
N HIS A 69 -19.64 18.57 5.63
CA HIS A 69 -19.08 17.66 4.63
C HIS A 69 -19.38 16.19 4.90
N GLN A 70 -20.30 15.87 5.81
CA GLN A 70 -20.65 14.51 6.18
C GLN A 70 -19.43 13.68 6.63
N LEU A 71 -18.50 14.33 7.33
CA LEU A 71 -17.31 13.67 7.88
C LEU A 71 -17.73 12.57 8.86
N MET A 72 -17.14 11.40 8.69
CA MET A 72 -17.27 10.29 9.64
C MET A 72 -15.89 9.87 10.13
N VAL A 73 -15.80 9.58 11.43
CA VAL A 73 -14.60 8.96 12.01
C VAL A 73 -14.62 7.48 11.68
N VAL A 74 -13.53 6.99 11.10
CA VAL A 74 -13.37 5.59 10.74
C VAL A 74 -11.98 5.08 11.18
N ALA A 75 -11.86 3.77 11.36
CA ALA A 75 -10.57 3.12 11.49
C ALA A 75 -9.88 2.99 10.11
N PRO A 76 -8.56 2.72 10.07
CA PRO A 76 -7.86 2.43 8.82
C PRO A 76 -8.54 1.31 8.03
N ALA A 77 -8.81 1.57 6.75
CA ALA A 77 -9.47 0.62 5.86
C ALA A 77 -8.43 -0.20 5.09
N HIS A 78 -8.06 -1.38 5.61
CA HIS A 78 -7.03 -2.24 5.04
C HIS A 78 -7.30 -2.60 3.57
N HIS A 79 -8.54 -2.93 3.21
CA HIS A 79 -8.88 -3.25 1.81
C HIS A 79 -8.49 -2.14 0.83
N ARG A 80 -8.59 -0.87 1.22
CA ARG A 80 -8.25 0.27 0.35
C ARG A 80 -6.76 0.33 0.06
N ARG A 81 -5.92 0.26 1.10
CA ARG A 81 -4.45 0.32 0.92
C ARG A 81 -3.95 -0.89 0.14
N ILE A 82 -4.48 -2.09 0.42
CA ILE A 82 -4.12 -3.32 -0.29
C ILE A 82 -4.52 -3.20 -1.76
N ALA A 83 -5.77 -2.82 -2.05
CA ALA A 83 -6.25 -2.63 -3.43
C ALA A 83 -5.42 -1.60 -4.21
N ALA A 84 -4.91 -0.58 -3.54
CA ALA A 84 -4.02 0.44 -4.11
C ALA A 84 -2.55 0.00 -4.21
N GLY A 85 -2.19 -1.20 -3.75
CA GLY A 85 -0.81 -1.70 -3.77
C GLY A 85 0.10 -1.02 -2.74
N ILE A 86 -0.46 -0.42 -1.69
CA ILE A 86 0.31 0.26 -0.64
C ILE A 86 0.74 -0.75 0.42
N LEU A 87 2.06 -0.86 0.61
CA LEU A 87 2.67 -1.78 1.56
C LEU A 87 2.68 -1.20 2.97
N SER A 88 2.54 -2.06 3.96
CA SER A 88 2.61 -1.72 5.37
C SER A 88 3.97 -2.12 5.94
N TRP A 89 4.67 -1.15 6.53
CA TRP A 89 5.93 -1.41 7.23
C TRP A 89 5.70 -2.29 8.45
N GLY A 90 6.58 -3.27 8.63
CA GLY A 90 6.50 -4.24 9.72
C GLY A 90 5.53 -5.39 9.48
N GLN A 91 4.63 -5.26 8.49
CA GLN A 91 3.71 -6.32 8.09
C GLN A 91 4.08 -6.91 6.72
N ASP A 92 4.19 -6.06 5.71
CA ASP A 92 4.50 -6.49 4.34
C ASP A 92 6.00 -6.44 4.05
N ILE A 93 6.69 -5.44 4.57
CA ILE A 93 8.11 -5.15 4.34
C ILE A 93 8.81 -4.74 5.62
N ASP A 94 10.12 -4.89 5.62
CA ASP A 94 11.01 -4.55 6.74
C ASP A 94 12.35 -3.96 6.26
N VAL A 95 13.33 -3.86 7.16
CA VAL A 95 14.67 -3.31 6.89
C VAL A 95 15.50 -4.16 5.92
N GLU A 96 15.18 -5.44 5.74
CA GLU A 96 15.90 -6.36 4.87
C GLU A 96 15.30 -6.41 3.47
N THR A 97 14.13 -5.78 3.28
CA THR A 97 13.42 -5.77 2.00
C THR A 97 14.03 -4.78 1.02
N LEU A 98 14.49 -5.26 -0.13
CA LEU A 98 14.91 -4.40 -1.23
C LEU A 98 13.70 -3.90 -2.04
N PRO A 99 13.71 -2.66 -2.56
CA PRO A 99 12.67 -2.14 -3.44
C PRO A 99 12.39 -3.02 -4.67
N PHE A 100 13.39 -3.78 -5.12
CA PHE A 100 13.31 -4.70 -6.27
C PHE A 100 12.56 -6.00 -6.00
N GLN A 101 12.32 -6.31 -4.73
CA GLN A 101 11.51 -7.47 -4.32
C GLN A 101 10.02 -7.15 -4.31
N THR A 102 9.68 -5.88 -4.45
CA THR A 102 8.33 -5.35 -4.43
C THR A 102 8.07 -4.54 -5.70
N ASN A 103 6.86 -4.01 -5.86
CA ASN A 103 6.52 -3.11 -6.96
C ASN A 103 7.05 -1.67 -6.78
N LEU A 104 8.05 -1.46 -5.91
CA LEU A 104 8.63 -0.15 -5.60
C LEU A 104 9.97 0.13 -6.35
N ALA A 105 10.39 -0.76 -7.25
CA ALA A 105 11.61 -0.59 -8.04
C ALA A 105 11.69 0.76 -8.78
N TYR A 106 10.54 1.32 -9.18
CA TYR A 106 10.42 2.63 -9.81
C TYR A 106 10.91 3.80 -8.93
N GLN A 107 10.97 3.61 -7.62
CA GLN A 107 11.48 4.60 -6.67
C GLN A 107 13.01 4.71 -6.66
N VAL A 108 13.68 3.79 -7.34
CA VAL A 108 15.14 3.75 -7.49
C VAL A 108 15.51 4.10 -8.93
N PRO A 109 15.50 5.39 -9.32
CA PRO A 109 15.78 5.79 -10.69
C PRO A 109 17.25 5.57 -11.07
N ARG A 110 17.49 5.03 -12.28
CA ARG A 110 18.83 4.73 -12.80
C ARG A 110 19.71 5.98 -12.97
N ALA A 111 19.10 7.08 -13.38
CA ALA A 111 19.81 8.30 -13.77
C ALA A 111 19.99 9.31 -12.62
N LYS A 112 19.85 8.89 -11.37
CA LYS A 112 20.04 9.79 -10.24
C LYS A 112 21.54 10.00 -9.97
N GLU A 113 22.08 11.12 -10.40
CA GLU A 113 23.50 11.47 -10.20
C GLU A 113 23.83 11.76 -8.72
N ALA A 114 22.88 12.37 -7.99
CA ALA A 114 23.07 12.70 -6.60
C ALA A 114 23.43 11.48 -5.74
N HIS A 115 24.34 11.68 -4.81
CA HIS A 115 24.65 10.67 -3.81
C HIS A 115 23.48 10.53 -2.83
N TYR A 116 23.18 9.29 -2.42
CA TYR A 116 22.22 8.96 -1.36
C TYR A 116 22.63 7.67 -0.66
N ILE A 117 22.15 7.51 0.57
CA ILE A 117 22.42 6.32 1.38
C ILE A 117 21.88 5.08 0.67
N GLY A 118 22.71 4.04 0.54
CA GLY A 118 22.34 2.79 -0.12
C GLY A 118 22.52 2.76 -1.64
N LYS A 119 22.91 3.88 -2.30
CA LYS A 119 23.04 3.97 -3.76
C LYS A 119 23.87 2.81 -4.33
N GLN A 120 25.08 2.61 -3.81
CA GLN A 120 26.00 1.58 -4.30
C GLN A 120 25.42 0.16 -4.16
N ALA A 121 24.77 -0.13 -3.04
CA ALA A 121 24.14 -1.43 -2.80
C ALA A 121 22.95 -1.67 -3.75
N LEU A 122 22.14 -0.65 -3.99
CA LEU A 122 21.00 -0.74 -4.92
C LEU A 122 21.47 -0.86 -6.38
N GLU A 123 22.53 -0.18 -6.77
CA GLU A 123 23.14 -0.33 -8.11
C GLU A 123 23.66 -1.75 -8.30
N ALA A 124 24.41 -2.29 -7.35
CA ALA A 124 24.92 -3.67 -7.39
C ALA A 124 23.79 -4.71 -7.44
N ALA A 125 22.72 -4.51 -6.65
CA ALA A 125 21.55 -5.39 -6.69
C ALA A 125 20.87 -5.36 -8.06
N ARG A 126 20.73 -4.21 -8.68
CA ARG A 126 20.18 -4.04 -10.02
C ARG A 126 21.01 -4.76 -11.07
N GLU A 127 22.33 -4.58 -11.05
CA GLU A 127 23.25 -5.27 -11.97
C GLU A 127 23.13 -6.78 -11.84
N ALA A 128 23.03 -7.31 -10.63
CA ALA A 128 22.82 -8.72 -10.36
C ALA A 128 21.48 -9.24 -10.93
N ILE A 129 20.41 -8.47 -10.78
CA ILE A 129 19.09 -8.79 -11.35
C ILE A 129 19.16 -8.84 -12.89
N GLU A 130 19.79 -7.86 -13.52
CA GLU A 130 19.97 -7.80 -14.98
C GLU A 130 20.84 -8.93 -15.53
N ALA A 131 21.80 -9.40 -14.73
CA ALA A 131 22.59 -10.58 -15.04
C ALA A 131 21.86 -11.92 -14.80
N GLY A 132 20.59 -11.89 -14.34
CA GLY A 132 19.80 -13.09 -14.06
C GLY A 132 20.11 -13.75 -12.69
N ASN A 133 20.86 -13.08 -11.83
CA ASN A 133 21.25 -13.56 -10.50
C ASN A 133 20.75 -12.59 -9.41
N PRO A 134 19.43 -12.44 -9.20
CA PRO A 134 18.91 -11.54 -8.19
C PRO A 134 19.47 -11.91 -6.79
N PRO A 135 19.82 -10.91 -5.94
CA PRO A 135 20.34 -11.15 -4.60
C PRO A 135 19.25 -11.56 -3.60
N PHE A 136 18.15 -12.09 -4.08
CA PHE A 136 17.01 -12.55 -3.28
C PHE A 136 16.31 -13.72 -3.98
N SER A 137 15.64 -14.55 -3.19
CA SER A 137 14.86 -15.69 -3.68
C SER A 137 13.35 -15.49 -3.62
N MET A 138 12.89 -14.47 -2.88
CA MET A 138 11.48 -14.18 -2.66
C MET A 138 11.13 -12.79 -3.21
N VAL A 139 9.90 -12.67 -3.70
CA VAL A 139 9.32 -11.40 -4.16
C VAL A 139 7.89 -11.27 -3.66
N MET A 140 7.45 -10.03 -3.49
CA MET A 140 6.08 -9.75 -3.14
C MET A 140 5.21 -9.68 -4.38
N VAL A 141 4.04 -10.30 -4.29
CA VAL A 141 3.03 -10.34 -5.35
C VAL A 141 1.65 -9.96 -4.80
N GLY A 142 0.77 -9.54 -5.70
CA GLY A 142 -0.66 -9.49 -5.43
C GLY A 142 -1.28 -10.87 -5.63
N LEU A 143 -2.27 -11.19 -4.81
CA LEU A 143 -3.03 -12.44 -4.89
C LEU A 143 -4.53 -12.16 -4.89
N LYS A 144 -5.28 -12.81 -5.77
CA LYS A 144 -6.73 -12.99 -5.62
C LYS A 144 -6.99 -14.36 -5.03
N LEU A 145 -7.79 -14.42 -3.97
CA LEU A 145 -8.01 -15.62 -3.18
C LEU A 145 -9.47 -16.05 -3.28
N GLY A 146 -9.70 -17.35 -3.30
CA GLY A 146 -11.00 -17.95 -2.99
C GLY A 146 -11.36 -17.83 -1.51
N GLY A 147 -12.39 -18.58 -1.10
CA GLY A 147 -12.85 -18.62 0.29
C GLY A 147 -13.90 -17.56 0.61
N GLN A 148 -14.32 -17.55 1.88
CA GLN A 148 -15.29 -16.61 2.41
C GLN A 148 -14.68 -15.19 2.55
N PRO A 149 -15.48 -14.11 2.55
CA PRO A 149 -15.00 -12.76 2.73
C PRO A 149 -14.15 -12.59 4.00
N ILE A 150 -12.92 -12.12 3.85
CA ILE A 150 -11.98 -11.86 4.94
C ILE A 150 -12.22 -10.45 5.46
N THR A 151 -12.78 -10.33 6.65
CA THR A 151 -13.22 -9.05 7.23
C THR A 151 -12.50 -8.65 8.51
N ASP A 152 -11.70 -9.56 9.08
CA ASP A 152 -10.97 -9.33 10.31
C ASP A 152 -9.46 -9.31 10.07
N TYR A 153 -8.76 -8.69 11.00
CA TYR A 153 -7.32 -8.58 10.97
C TYR A 153 -6.66 -9.94 11.20
N ALA A 154 -5.81 -10.36 10.24
CA ALA A 154 -5.05 -11.60 10.39
C ALA A 154 -3.88 -11.38 11.36
N PRO A 155 -3.84 -12.03 12.53
CA PRO A 155 -2.75 -11.88 13.48
C PRO A 155 -1.46 -12.57 13.01
N ASP A 156 -1.58 -13.60 12.18
CA ASP A 156 -0.48 -14.42 11.69
C ASP A 156 -0.41 -14.41 10.16
N PHE A 157 0.74 -14.74 9.60
CA PHE A 157 0.93 -14.92 8.18
C PHE A 157 0.39 -16.29 7.75
N TRP A 158 -0.35 -16.32 6.64
CA TRP A 158 -0.93 -17.54 6.13
C TRP A 158 -0.05 -18.19 5.07
N LEU A 159 0.14 -19.47 5.17
CA LEU A 159 1.06 -20.20 4.31
C LEU A 159 0.54 -20.33 2.88
N ILE A 160 1.46 -20.20 1.93
CA ILE A 160 1.21 -20.43 0.50
C ILE A 160 1.92 -21.71 0.08
N SER A 161 1.24 -22.57 -0.68
CA SER A 161 1.81 -23.77 -1.27
C SER A 161 1.60 -23.81 -2.78
N LYS A 162 2.40 -24.61 -3.49
CA LYS A 162 2.26 -24.77 -4.95
C LYS A 162 1.05 -25.66 -5.31
N THR A 163 0.72 -26.61 -4.45
CA THR A 163 -0.44 -27.50 -4.61
C THR A 163 -1.24 -27.53 -3.33
N SER A 164 -2.49 -27.98 -3.39
CA SER A 164 -3.39 -28.02 -2.23
C SER A 164 -2.87 -28.88 -1.05
N ALA A 165 -1.98 -29.81 -1.31
CA ALA A 165 -1.36 -30.68 -0.30
C ALA A 165 0.18 -30.52 -0.28
N GLY A 166 0.68 -29.44 -0.85
CA GLY A 166 2.13 -29.19 -0.97
C GLY A 166 2.72 -28.53 0.28
N GLU A 167 4.03 -28.67 0.41
CA GLU A 167 4.79 -27.94 1.42
C GLU A 167 4.70 -26.42 1.19
N PRO A 168 4.74 -25.61 2.25
CA PRO A 168 4.74 -24.17 2.14
C PRO A 168 5.94 -23.65 1.33
N VAL A 169 5.67 -22.75 0.40
CA VAL A 169 6.70 -22.08 -0.42
C VAL A 169 6.73 -20.57 -0.17
N GLY A 170 5.70 -20.03 0.47
CA GLY A 170 5.58 -18.59 0.72
C GLY A 170 4.53 -18.30 1.79
N TYR A 171 4.18 -17.02 1.93
CA TYR A 171 3.19 -16.61 2.93
C TYR A 171 2.47 -15.32 2.53
N VAL A 172 1.23 -15.19 2.97
CA VAL A 172 0.37 -14.00 2.84
C VAL A 172 0.62 -13.10 4.04
N THR A 173 0.77 -11.80 3.79
CA THR A 173 1.00 -10.80 4.84
C THR A 173 -0.22 -9.94 5.12
N SER A 174 -0.99 -9.62 4.10
CA SER A 174 -2.07 -8.63 4.18
C SER A 174 -3.28 -9.07 3.36
N PRO A 175 -4.10 -9.99 3.87
CA PRO A 175 -5.33 -10.40 3.21
C PRO A 175 -6.50 -9.50 3.60
N TRP A 176 -7.45 -9.26 2.69
CA TRP A 176 -8.72 -8.60 2.98
C TRP A 176 -9.75 -8.80 1.87
N TRP A 177 -11.02 -8.81 2.23
CA TRP A 177 -12.11 -8.70 1.26
C TRP A 177 -12.15 -7.30 0.64
N SER A 178 -12.17 -7.23 -0.67
CA SER A 178 -12.37 -5.97 -1.40
C SER A 178 -13.83 -5.86 -1.87
N PRO A 179 -14.63 -4.97 -1.27
CA PRO A 179 -16.01 -4.76 -1.73
C PRO A 179 -16.10 -4.23 -3.16
N GLU A 180 -15.10 -3.49 -3.61
CA GLU A 180 -15.03 -2.91 -4.96
C GLU A 180 -14.75 -3.97 -6.03
N LEU A 181 -13.89 -4.96 -5.69
CA LEU A 181 -13.49 -6.03 -6.60
C LEU A 181 -14.30 -7.30 -6.40
N GLU A 182 -15.17 -7.32 -5.39
CA GLU A 182 -16.01 -8.46 -4.99
C GLU A 182 -15.19 -9.77 -4.85
N THR A 183 -13.98 -9.65 -4.28
CA THR A 183 -13.08 -10.79 -4.08
C THR A 183 -12.13 -10.53 -2.91
N ASN A 184 -11.59 -11.60 -2.32
CA ASN A 184 -10.47 -11.48 -1.41
C ASN A 184 -9.20 -11.13 -2.19
N ILE A 185 -8.49 -10.11 -1.72
CA ILE A 185 -7.19 -9.67 -2.23
C ILE A 185 -6.14 -9.79 -1.14
N ALA A 186 -4.90 -10.04 -1.51
CA ALA A 186 -3.83 -10.10 -0.54
C ALA A 186 -2.47 -9.67 -1.13
N MET A 187 -1.58 -9.21 -0.26
CA MET A 187 -0.14 -9.17 -0.51
C MET A 187 0.49 -10.45 0.03
N GLY A 188 1.45 -11.00 -0.68
CA GLY A 188 2.15 -12.20 -0.21
C GLY A 188 3.55 -12.32 -0.80
N TRP A 189 4.40 -13.03 -0.09
CA TRP A 189 5.76 -13.36 -0.50
C TRP A 189 5.80 -14.74 -1.13
N VAL A 190 6.36 -14.83 -2.33
CA VAL A 190 6.52 -16.09 -3.06
C VAL A 190 7.93 -16.19 -3.66
N PRO A 191 8.45 -17.40 -3.91
CA PRO A 191 9.68 -17.57 -4.70
C PRO A 191 9.58 -16.89 -6.06
N VAL A 192 10.68 -16.31 -6.53
CA VAL A 192 10.78 -15.56 -7.81
C VAL A 192 10.16 -16.32 -8.99
N GLN A 193 10.27 -17.64 -8.99
CA GLN A 193 9.73 -18.50 -10.06
C GLN A 193 8.19 -18.55 -10.12
N TYR A 194 7.49 -18.06 -9.11
CA TYR A 194 6.02 -18.02 -9.05
C TYR A 194 5.44 -16.60 -9.15
N LYS A 195 6.26 -15.61 -9.49
CA LYS A 195 5.87 -14.20 -9.50
C LYS A 195 4.96 -13.79 -10.66
N GLU A 196 4.93 -14.57 -11.73
CA GLU A 196 4.25 -14.17 -12.96
C GLU A 196 2.73 -14.14 -12.78
N PRO A 197 2.04 -13.06 -13.22
CA PRO A 197 0.59 -12.99 -13.20
C PRO A 197 -0.05 -14.20 -13.89
N GLY A 198 -1.08 -14.76 -13.26
CA GLY A 198 -1.72 -15.99 -13.68
C GLY A 198 -1.14 -17.26 -13.05
N ALA A 199 -0.04 -17.18 -12.30
CA ALA A 199 0.46 -18.34 -11.56
C ALA A 199 -0.57 -18.80 -10.52
N GLU A 200 -0.90 -20.09 -10.53
CA GLU A 200 -1.83 -20.70 -9.60
C GLU A 200 -1.11 -21.24 -8.38
N LEU A 201 -1.63 -20.87 -7.21
CA LEU A 201 -1.11 -21.21 -5.89
C LEU A 201 -2.28 -21.61 -4.98
N TRP A 202 -1.96 -22.02 -3.77
CA TRP A 202 -2.93 -22.38 -2.74
C TRP A 202 -2.58 -21.67 -1.44
N VAL A 203 -3.59 -21.12 -0.75
CA VAL A 203 -3.43 -20.43 0.53
C VAL A 203 -4.16 -21.19 1.62
N HIS A 204 -3.46 -21.45 2.71
CA HIS A 204 -3.99 -22.13 3.89
C HIS A 204 -4.66 -21.11 4.80
N LEU A 205 -5.96 -20.87 4.59
CA LEU A 205 -6.75 -19.92 5.39
C LEU A 205 -7.13 -20.53 6.75
N PRO A 206 -7.37 -19.68 7.76
CA PRO A 206 -8.13 -20.05 8.95
C PRO A 206 -9.49 -20.68 8.58
N ALA A 207 -9.98 -21.58 9.43
CA ALA A 207 -11.16 -22.38 9.13
C ALA A 207 -12.41 -21.56 8.83
N GLU A 208 -12.54 -20.39 9.46
CA GLU A 208 -13.67 -19.46 9.29
C GLU A 208 -13.72 -18.81 7.91
N TYR A 209 -12.59 -18.74 7.18
CA TYR A 209 -12.52 -18.15 5.83
C TYR A 209 -12.39 -19.20 4.71
N ALA A 210 -12.12 -20.44 5.05
CA ALA A 210 -12.03 -21.52 4.08
C ALA A 210 -13.44 -21.99 3.66
N ASP A 211 -13.65 -22.28 2.38
CA ASP A 211 -14.90 -22.88 1.89
C ASP A 211 -15.17 -24.25 2.54
N ILE A 212 -14.10 -24.99 2.80
CA ILE A 212 -14.10 -26.25 3.55
C ILE A 212 -13.07 -26.10 4.66
N PRO A 213 -13.46 -26.17 5.95
CA PRO A 213 -12.54 -26.05 7.07
C PRO A 213 -11.33 -26.99 6.95
N GLY A 214 -10.13 -26.41 7.09
CA GLY A 214 -8.87 -27.17 6.98
C GLY A 214 -8.39 -27.44 5.56
N SER A 215 -9.14 -27.03 4.53
CA SER A 215 -8.70 -27.11 3.13
C SER A 215 -8.16 -25.76 2.66
N PRO A 216 -7.04 -25.75 1.92
CA PRO A 216 -6.54 -24.50 1.34
C PRO A 216 -7.45 -24.02 0.20
N VAL A 217 -7.44 -22.73 -0.04
CA VAL A 217 -8.19 -22.11 -1.15
C VAL A 217 -7.27 -21.82 -2.33
N ALA A 218 -7.84 -21.85 -3.52
CA ALA A 218 -7.12 -21.46 -4.72
C ALA A 218 -6.77 -19.95 -4.67
N ALA A 219 -5.58 -19.64 -5.16
CA ALA A 219 -5.07 -18.28 -5.29
C ALA A 219 -4.45 -18.09 -6.66
N VAL A 220 -4.58 -16.88 -7.20
CA VAL A 220 -3.96 -16.52 -8.48
C VAL A 220 -3.11 -15.28 -8.27
N VAL A 221 -1.87 -15.33 -8.73
CA VAL A 221 -0.96 -14.17 -8.74
C VAL A 221 -1.50 -13.14 -9.72
N VAL A 222 -1.53 -11.88 -9.31
CA VAL A 222 -1.99 -10.75 -10.13
C VAL A 222 -1.06 -9.56 -9.95
N ASP A 223 -1.12 -8.64 -10.92
CA ASP A 223 -0.40 -7.38 -10.82
C ASP A 223 -0.96 -6.50 -9.69
N THR A 224 -0.08 -5.67 -9.12
CA THR A 224 -0.47 -4.60 -8.21
C THR A 224 -0.14 -3.23 -8.82
N PRO A 225 -0.98 -2.23 -8.57
CA PRO A 225 -2.20 -2.22 -7.74
C PRO A 225 -3.34 -3.06 -8.34
N PHE A 226 -4.19 -3.64 -7.48
CA PHE A 226 -5.35 -4.46 -7.90
C PHE A 226 -6.41 -3.65 -8.63
N ARG A 227 -6.45 -2.36 -8.43
CA ARG A 227 -7.34 -1.42 -9.10
C ARG A 227 -6.56 -0.28 -9.72
N GLU A 228 -7.15 0.36 -10.71
CA GLU A 228 -6.61 1.62 -11.20
C GLU A 228 -6.63 2.66 -10.07
N SER A 229 -5.46 3.29 -9.84
CA SER A 229 -5.38 4.36 -8.83
C SER A 229 -6.38 5.46 -9.19
N VAL A 230 -7.23 5.82 -8.24
CA VAL A 230 -8.16 6.96 -8.35
C VAL A 230 -7.39 8.29 -8.34
N ASN A 231 -6.11 8.25 -7.97
CA ASN A 231 -5.22 9.41 -8.06
C ASN A 231 -4.50 9.42 -9.43
N PRO A 232 -5.08 10.08 -10.46
CA PRO A 232 -4.49 10.13 -11.80
C PRO A 232 -3.09 10.76 -11.80
N ASN A 233 -2.79 11.59 -10.80
CA ASN A 233 -1.49 12.24 -10.66
C ASN A 233 -0.37 11.24 -10.33
N GLN A 234 -0.66 10.20 -9.56
CA GLN A 234 0.35 9.19 -9.22
C GLN A 234 0.77 8.39 -10.46
N ARG A 235 -0.19 7.98 -11.30
CA ARG A 235 0.08 7.33 -12.58
C ARG A 235 0.75 8.27 -13.58
N GLU A 236 0.33 9.52 -13.65
CA GLU A 236 0.91 10.51 -14.57
C GLU A 236 2.33 10.90 -14.17
N ILE A 237 2.63 11.01 -12.88
CA ILE A 237 3.97 11.21 -12.36
C ILE A 237 4.86 10.01 -12.70
N LEU A 238 4.36 8.79 -12.56
CA LEU A 238 5.08 7.58 -12.91
C LEU A 238 5.33 7.48 -14.42
N LYS A 239 4.31 7.79 -15.24
CA LYS A 239 4.44 7.85 -16.70
C LYS A 239 5.40 8.95 -17.16
N LYS A 240 5.29 10.18 -16.64
CA LYS A 240 6.17 11.30 -16.97
C LYS A 240 7.62 11.07 -16.57
N LYS A 241 7.86 10.27 -15.52
CA LYS A 241 9.20 9.90 -15.08
C LYS A 241 9.78 8.68 -15.80
N GLY A 242 9.10 8.13 -16.82
CA GLY A 242 9.54 6.94 -17.53
C GLY A 242 9.57 5.67 -16.66
N LEU A 243 8.86 5.68 -15.53
CA LEU A 243 8.92 4.67 -14.50
C LEU A 243 7.75 3.66 -14.57
N ALA A 244 6.77 3.93 -15.45
CA ALA A 244 5.58 3.08 -15.65
C ALA A 244 5.79 1.93 -16.64
N ALA A 245 6.99 1.72 -17.13
CA ALA A 245 7.27 0.73 -18.18
C ALA A 245 8.60 0.01 -17.97
N ALA A 246 8.87 -0.41 -16.75
CA ALA A 246 10.03 -1.25 -16.47
C ALA A 246 9.72 -2.19 -15.29
N VAL A 247 8.80 -3.09 -15.50
CA VAL A 247 8.68 -4.35 -14.79
C VAL A 247 8.56 -5.45 -15.84
#